data_945715ba6ee78f73f2bd181f0ae8d545
#
_entry.id   945715ba6ee78f73f2bd181f0ae8d545
#
_cell.length_a   1.000
_cell.length_b   1.000
_cell.length_c   1.000
_cell.angle_alpha   90.00
_cell.angle_beta   90.00
_cell.angle_gamma   90.00
#
_symmetry.space_group_name_H-M   'P 1'
#
loop_
_entity.id
_entity.type
_entity.pdbx_description
1 polymer ?
#
loop_
_entity_poly.entity_id
_entity_poly.type
_entity_poly.pdbx_seq_one_letter_code
_entity_poly.pdbx_strand_id
1 'polypeptide(L)'
;MLVNKFADEYAVPRPLVHKVIQRESDYRANARNGPYYGMMQILPATARNMGFQGVANDLLDGETNLKYAVKYLRGAWLVSDGDMDEAVQWYARGYYYEARDRCLLVETGLREREIARHCR
;
A
#
# COMPACT_ATOMS: atom_id res chain seq x y z
N MET A 1 15.92 10.90 -2.19
CA MET A 1 15.73 9.53 -1.72
C MET A 1 14.42 8.97 -2.26
N LEU A 2 14.44 7.73 -2.72
CA LEU A 2 13.25 7.12 -3.35
C LEU A 2 12.03 7.07 -2.44
N VAL A 3 12.21 6.76 -1.16
CA VAL A 3 11.09 6.68 -0.22
C VAL A 3 10.31 7.98 -0.18
N ASN A 4 11.02 9.10 -0.02
CA ASN A 4 10.36 10.41 0.04
C ASN A 4 9.74 10.81 -1.28
N LYS A 5 10.37 10.43 -2.40
CA LYS A 5 9.83 10.68 -3.73
C LYS A 5 8.44 10.05 -3.89
N PHE A 6 8.31 8.78 -3.56
CA PHE A 6 7.02 8.10 -3.71
C PHE A 6 6.00 8.52 -2.66
N ALA A 7 6.46 8.83 -1.42
CA ALA A 7 5.57 9.40 -0.42
C ALA A 7 4.91 10.67 -0.93
N ASP A 8 5.72 11.57 -1.50
CA ASP A 8 5.23 12.84 -2.03
C ASP A 8 4.34 12.63 -3.26
N GLU A 9 4.74 11.72 -4.16
CA GLU A 9 3.98 11.45 -5.39
C GLU A 9 2.57 10.94 -5.08
N TYR A 10 2.42 10.09 -4.08
CA TYR A 10 1.12 9.54 -3.70
C TYR A 10 0.45 10.27 -2.54
N ALA A 11 1.01 11.40 -2.12
CA ALA A 11 0.47 12.23 -1.04
C ALA A 11 0.27 11.44 0.26
N VAL A 12 1.27 10.64 0.61
CA VAL A 12 1.31 9.90 1.87
C VAL A 12 2.34 10.58 2.77
N PRO A 13 2.04 10.81 4.05
CA PRO A 13 3.03 11.42 4.95
C PRO A 13 4.34 10.63 4.95
N ARG A 14 5.46 11.31 4.77
CA ARG A 14 6.77 10.65 4.77
C ARG A 14 7.01 9.80 6.03
N PRO A 15 6.70 10.31 7.25
CA PRO A 15 6.88 9.50 8.46
C PRO A 15 6.09 8.20 8.43
N LEU A 16 4.90 8.20 7.82
CA LEU A 16 4.10 6.98 7.72
C LEU A 16 4.77 5.94 6.84
N VAL A 17 5.30 6.35 5.68
CA VAL A 17 6.00 5.42 4.79
C VAL A 17 7.20 4.82 5.51
N HIS A 18 8.02 5.65 6.15
CA HIS A 18 9.18 5.16 6.90
C HIS A 18 8.78 4.21 8.03
N LYS A 19 7.68 4.50 8.72
CA LYS A 19 7.19 3.65 9.81
C LYS A 19 6.83 2.25 9.30
N VAL A 20 6.15 2.17 8.15
CA VAL A 20 5.81 0.88 7.54
C VAL A 20 7.07 0.14 7.11
N ILE A 21 8.03 0.83 6.45
CA ILE A 21 9.27 0.19 6.00
C ILE A 21 10.05 -0.37 7.19
N GLN A 22 10.19 0.39 8.27
CA GLN A 22 10.90 -0.07 9.46
C GLN A 22 10.25 -1.32 10.04
N ARG A 23 8.92 -1.33 10.11
CA ARG A 23 8.18 -2.47 10.62
C ARG A 23 8.31 -3.70 9.73
N GLU A 24 8.21 -3.52 8.40
CA GLU A 24 8.11 -4.64 7.48
C GLU A 24 9.46 -5.25 7.11
N SER A 25 10.49 -4.46 6.91
CA SER A 25 11.77 -4.98 6.43
C SER A 25 13.00 -4.33 7.05
N ASP A 26 12.80 -3.25 7.80
CA ASP A 26 13.89 -2.41 8.30
C ASP A 26 14.83 -2.00 7.14
N TYR A 27 14.22 -1.52 6.04
CA TYR A 27 14.89 -1.01 4.82
C TYR A 27 15.64 -2.08 4.02
N ARG A 28 15.30 -3.35 4.18
CA ARG A 28 15.93 -4.41 3.37
C ARG A 28 15.11 -4.65 2.11
N ALA A 29 15.60 -4.13 0.97
CA ALA A 29 14.87 -4.19 -0.29
C ALA A 29 14.57 -5.62 -0.74
N ASN A 30 15.45 -6.58 -0.45
CA ASN A 30 15.30 -7.97 -0.88
C ASN A 30 14.69 -8.89 0.19
N ALA A 31 14.08 -8.33 1.22
CA ALA A 31 13.46 -9.14 2.27
C ALA A 31 12.33 -10.00 1.72
N ARG A 32 12.26 -11.24 2.19
CA ARG A 32 11.20 -12.20 1.85
C ARG A 32 10.71 -12.86 3.13
N ASN A 33 9.41 -12.78 3.39
CA ASN A 33 8.77 -13.45 4.54
C ASN A 33 7.50 -14.13 4.05
N GLY A 34 7.57 -15.44 3.80
CA GLY A 34 6.46 -16.19 3.21
C GLY A 34 6.05 -15.60 1.86
N PRO A 35 4.77 -15.21 1.69
CA PRO A 35 4.29 -14.66 0.42
C PRO A 35 4.58 -13.18 0.23
N TYR A 36 5.24 -12.52 1.20
CA TYR A 36 5.47 -11.07 1.19
C TYR A 36 6.86 -10.74 0.64
N TYR A 37 6.93 -9.68 -0.17
CA TYR A 37 8.13 -9.31 -0.92
C TYR A 37 8.60 -7.89 -0.62
N GLY A 38 9.90 -7.76 -0.35
CA GLY A 38 10.64 -6.52 -0.49
C GLY A 38 10.48 -5.50 0.61
N MET A 39 10.83 -4.28 0.27
CA MET A 39 10.95 -3.15 1.20
C MET A 39 9.72 -2.98 2.10
N MET A 40 8.54 -3.07 1.55
CA MET A 40 7.30 -2.87 2.29
C MET A 40 6.49 -4.16 2.48
N GLN A 41 7.07 -5.30 2.14
CA GLN A 41 6.44 -6.62 2.32
C GLN A 41 5.03 -6.69 1.73
N ILE A 42 4.95 -6.45 0.42
CA ILE A 42 3.70 -6.47 -0.32
C ILE A 42 3.46 -7.85 -0.95
N LEU A 43 2.19 -8.25 -1.01
CA LEU A 43 1.80 -9.44 -1.77
C LEU A 43 1.79 -9.12 -3.26
N PRO A 44 2.25 -10.06 -4.12
CA PRO A 44 2.17 -9.84 -5.57
C PRO A 44 0.77 -9.52 -6.07
N ALA A 45 -0.27 -10.19 -5.53
CA ALA A 45 -1.64 -9.92 -5.92
C ALA A 45 -2.06 -8.47 -5.58
N THR A 46 -1.64 -7.99 -4.42
CA THR A 46 -1.93 -6.60 -4.01
C THR A 46 -1.21 -5.61 -4.93
N ALA A 47 0.06 -5.90 -5.27
CA ALA A 47 0.81 -5.06 -6.20
C ALA A 47 0.14 -5.01 -7.57
N ARG A 48 -0.37 -6.15 -8.06
CA ARG A 48 -1.08 -6.20 -9.34
C ARG A 48 -2.36 -5.38 -9.32
N ASN A 49 -3.08 -5.36 -8.20
CA ASN A 49 -4.24 -4.49 -8.04
C ASN A 49 -3.88 -3.01 -8.14
N MET A 50 -2.64 -2.68 -7.83
CA MET A 50 -2.13 -1.31 -7.94
C MET A 50 -1.50 -1.01 -9.30
N GLY A 51 -1.52 -1.97 -10.24
CA GLY A 51 -1.03 -1.78 -11.60
C GLY A 51 0.27 -2.49 -11.94
N PHE A 52 0.83 -3.26 -11.01
CA PHE A 52 2.07 -4.01 -11.25
C PHE A 52 1.85 -5.11 -12.29
N GLN A 53 2.75 -5.20 -13.28
CA GLN A 53 2.64 -6.18 -14.37
C GLN A 53 3.85 -7.10 -14.51
N GLY A 54 4.84 -7.00 -13.62
CA GLY A 54 6.04 -7.83 -13.66
C GLY A 54 5.87 -9.18 -13.00
N VAL A 55 6.99 -9.89 -12.85
CA VAL A 55 7.02 -11.14 -12.07
C VAL A 55 7.27 -10.83 -10.60
N ALA A 56 6.87 -11.75 -9.71
CA ALA A 56 6.93 -11.49 -8.27
C ALA A 56 8.31 -11.05 -7.79
N ASN A 57 9.39 -11.63 -8.32
CA ASN A 57 10.75 -11.27 -7.90
C ASN A 57 11.12 -9.82 -8.24
N ASP A 58 10.45 -9.18 -9.20
CA ASP A 58 10.69 -7.76 -9.48
C ASP A 58 10.34 -6.89 -8.27
N LEU A 59 9.50 -7.38 -7.38
CA LEU A 59 9.14 -6.65 -6.14
C LEU A 59 10.26 -6.65 -5.10
N LEU A 60 11.36 -7.35 -5.37
CA LEU A 60 12.57 -7.27 -4.54
C LEU A 60 13.45 -6.08 -4.93
N ASP A 61 13.12 -5.39 -6.02
CA ASP A 61 13.74 -4.12 -6.38
C ASP A 61 13.08 -3.00 -5.58
N GLY A 62 13.90 -2.19 -4.89
CA GLY A 62 13.38 -1.15 -3.98
C GLY A 62 12.44 -0.17 -4.66
N GLU A 63 12.82 0.34 -5.84
CA GLU A 63 11.98 1.31 -6.55
C GLU A 63 10.65 0.70 -6.98
N THR A 64 10.69 -0.51 -7.56
CA THR A 64 9.47 -1.21 -7.98
C THR A 64 8.54 -1.46 -6.80
N ASN A 65 9.10 -1.94 -5.69
CA ASN A 65 8.31 -2.21 -4.49
C ASN A 65 7.62 -0.95 -3.98
N LEU A 66 8.40 0.12 -3.83
CA LEU A 66 7.86 1.39 -3.30
C LEU A 66 6.78 1.97 -4.19
N LYS A 67 6.95 1.89 -5.51
CA LYS A 67 5.97 2.42 -6.46
C LYS A 67 4.57 1.86 -6.21
N TYR A 68 4.46 0.58 -5.99
CA TYR A 68 3.15 -0.07 -5.81
C TYR A 68 2.71 -0.15 -4.35
N ALA A 69 3.66 -0.36 -3.44
CA ALA A 69 3.32 -0.48 -2.03
C ALA A 69 2.95 0.87 -1.40
N VAL A 70 3.61 1.97 -1.78
CA VAL A 70 3.23 3.29 -1.29
C VAL A 70 1.85 3.67 -1.83
N LYS A 71 1.55 3.33 -3.08
CA LYS A 71 0.21 3.54 -3.64
C LYS A 71 -0.85 2.77 -2.84
N TYR A 72 -0.56 1.53 -2.46
CA TYR A 72 -1.48 0.74 -1.62
C TYR A 72 -1.60 1.37 -0.22
N LEU A 73 -0.49 1.82 0.36
CA LEU A 73 -0.49 2.50 1.67
C LEU A 73 -1.33 3.78 1.64
N ARG A 74 -1.37 4.48 0.50
CA ARG A 74 -2.23 5.65 0.36
C ARG A 74 -3.68 5.32 0.69
N GLY A 75 -4.17 4.16 0.23
CA GLY A 75 -5.52 3.72 0.55
C GLY A 75 -5.71 3.48 2.04
N ALA A 76 -4.74 2.86 2.70
CA ALA A 76 -4.78 2.68 4.15
C ALA A 76 -4.82 4.02 4.88
N TRP A 77 -4.05 4.98 4.39
CA TRP A 77 -4.06 6.35 4.94
C TRP A 77 -5.42 7.01 4.78
N LEU A 78 -6.05 6.85 3.61
CA LEU A 78 -7.38 7.45 3.36
C LEU A 78 -8.45 6.91 4.30
N VAL A 79 -8.40 5.63 4.68
CA VAL A 79 -9.39 5.05 5.59
C VAL A 79 -9.01 5.21 7.06
N SER A 80 -7.85 5.79 7.36
CA SER A 80 -7.37 5.96 8.73
C SER A 80 -7.87 7.23 9.42
N ASP A 81 -8.51 8.12 8.67
CA ASP A 81 -8.98 9.41 9.17
C ASP A 81 -7.86 10.27 9.77
N GLY A 82 -6.67 10.19 9.17
CA GLY A 82 -5.52 10.98 9.58
C GLY A 82 -4.70 10.40 10.73
N ASP A 83 -4.97 9.16 11.11
CA ASP A 83 -4.24 8.48 12.19
C ASP A 83 -3.21 7.54 11.60
N MET A 84 -1.91 7.84 11.79
CA MET A 84 -0.84 7.02 11.23
C MET A 84 -0.79 5.61 11.81
N ASP A 85 -1.07 5.44 13.10
CA ASP A 85 -1.07 4.11 13.70
C ASP A 85 -2.19 3.24 13.12
N GLU A 86 -3.36 3.83 12.91
CA GLU A 86 -4.47 3.15 12.23
C GLU A 86 -4.09 2.78 10.79
N ALA A 87 -3.41 3.69 10.08
CA ALA A 87 -2.98 3.41 8.71
C ALA A 87 -2.02 2.23 8.65
N VAL A 88 -1.09 2.11 9.60
CA VAL A 88 -0.18 0.96 9.69
C VAL A 88 -0.98 -0.33 9.88
N GLN A 89 -1.98 -0.32 10.76
CA GLN A 89 -2.83 -1.49 10.99
C GLN A 89 -3.63 -1.87 9.75
N TRP A 90 -4.23 -0.89 9.07
CA TRP A 90 -4.97 -1.15 7.83
C TRP A 90 -4.05 -1.70 6.74
N TYR A 91 -2.84 -1.17 6.61
CA TYR A 91 -1.86 -1.70 5.66
C TYR A 91 -1.56 -3.18 5.94
N ALA A 92 -1.34 -3.51 7.21
CA ALA A 92 -0.95 -4.86 7.61
C ALA A 92 -2.05 -5.90 7.40
N ARG A 93 -3.30 -5.55 7.70
CA ARG A 93 -4.41 -6.51 7.66
C ARG A 93 -5.30 -6.40 6.43
N GLY A 94 -5.11 -5.36 5.61
CA GLY A 94 -5.95 -5.11 4.45
C GLY A 94 -7.15 -4.22 4.79
N TYR A 95 -7.56 -3.38 3.82
CA TYR A 95 -8.60 -2.38 4.07
C TYR A 95 -9.74 -2.44 3.04
N TYR A 96 -9.85 -3.55 2.28
CA TYR A 96 -10.85 -3.63 1.21
C TYR A 96 -12.27 -3.39 1.73
N TYR A 97 -12.66 -4.09 2.79
CA TYR A 97 -14.04 -3.98 3.30
C TYR A 97 -14.32 -2.62 3.91
N GLU A 98 -13.35 -2.03 4.58
CA GLU A 98 -13.50 -0.68 5.10
C GLU A 98 -13.68 0.33 3.96
N ALA A 99 -12.86 0.22 2.91
CA ALA A 99 -12.96 1.09 1.73
C ALA A 99 -14.31 0.89 1.03
N ARG A 100 -14.76 -0.35 0.89
CA ARG A 100 -16.05 -0.66 0.30
C ARG A 100 -17.18 0.03 1.05
N ASP A 101 -17.18 -0.10 2.37
CA ASP A 101 -18.26 0.41 3.20
C ASP A 101 -18.26 1.94 3.28
N ARG A 102 -17.11 2.56 3.10
CA ARG A 102 -16.94 4.02 3.09
C ARG A 102 -17.00 4.64 1.71
N CYS A 103 -17.35 3.85 0.68
CA CYS A 103 -17.46 4.33 -0.70
C CYS A 103 -16.12 4.88 -1.23
N LEU A 104 -15.02 4.22 -0.88
CA LEU A 104 -13.66 4.62 -1.25
C LEU A 104 -12.96 3.61 -2.14
N LEU A 105 -13.69 2.67 -2.77
CA LEU A 105 -13.04 1.68 -3.64
C LEU A 105 -12.39 2.33 -4.85
N VAL A 106 -13.04 3.34 -5.44
CA VAL A 106 -12.48 4.05 -6.59
C VAL A 106 -11.32 4.92 -6.15
N GLU A 107 -11.49 5.70 -5.10
CA GLU A 107 -10.44 6.61 -4.60
C GLU A 107 -9.17 5.87 -4.18
N THR A 108 -9.31 4.69 -3.58
CA THR A 108 -8.17 3.87 -3.17
C THR A 108 -7.53 3.13 -4.33
N GLY A 109 -8.20 3.07 -5.48
CA GLY A 109 -7.72 2.32 -6.64
C GLY A 109 -7.98 0.82 -6.57
N LEU A 110 -8.75 0.35 -5.58
CA LEU A 110 -9.02 -1.07 -5.42
C LEU A 110 -10.02 -1.59 -6.45
N ARG A 111 -10.92 -0.74 -6.93
CA ARG A 111 -11.92 -1.10 -7.95
C ARG A 111 -12.17 0.09 -8.85
N GLU A 112 -12.79 -0.18 -10.00
CA GLU A 112 -13.12 0.87 -10.96
C GLU A 112 -14.44 1.57 -10.63
N ARG A 113 -15.25 0.99 -9.73
CA ARG A 113 -16.51 1.58 -9.27
C ARG A 113 -16.87 1.06 -7.89
N GLU A 114 -17.72 1.83 -7.21
CA GLU A 114 -18.24 1.41 -5.91
C GLU A 114 -19.24 0.28 -6.10
N ILE A 115 -19.19 -0.73 -5.23
CA ILE A 115 -20.06 -1.89 -5.32
C ILE A 115 -21.12 -1.97 -4.22
N ALA A 116 -20.91 -1.27 -3.10
CA ALA A 116 -21.91 -1.25 -2.04
C ALA A 116 -23.13 -0.45 -2.48
N ARG A 117 -24.32 -0.97 -2.15
CA ARG A 117 -25.57 -0.34 -2.61
C ARG A 117 -25.70 1.11 -2.16
N HIS A 118 -25.32 1.41 -0.92
CA HIS A 118 -25.42 2.77 -0.38
C HIS A 118 -24.47 3.76 -1.04
N CYS A 119 -23.53 3.28 -1.84
CA CYS A 119 -22.57 4.13 -2.56
C CYS A 119 -23.01 4.47 -3.99
N ARG A 120 -24.10 3.87 -4.43
CA ARG A 120 -24.55 4.02 -5.83
C ARG A 120 -25.59 5.12 -5.98
#